data_5f6ef4b6b8d7479837b73e6476322e0a
#
_entry.id   5f6ef4b6b8d7479837b73e6476322e0a
#
_cell.length_a   1.000
_cell.length_b   1.000
_cell.length_c   1.000
_cell.angle_alpha   90.00
_cell.angle_beta   90.00
_cell.angle_gamma   90.00
#
_symmetry.space_group_name_H-M   'P 1'
#
loop_
_entity.id
_entity.type
_entity.pdbx_description
1 polymer ?
#
loop_
_entity_poly.entity_id
_entity_poly.type
_entity_poly.pdbx_seq_one_letter_code
_entity_poly.pdbx_strand_id
1 'polypeptide(L)'
;MKEQALPKKLIVVDLDSNSPCIYYENEIFESGIPKGLLYKNSFYAGYAGVLDAXLQYGFIPTEETKIAILGSGNVAQGAFSSISKYSSNIRMYYRKTMSIFKENYTKYDIIINGIEIGKDDDPILSLSEQKSLKKGTLIIDVAADAGNTIEGTHFTSMDDPIYENDGKYYYVVPNTPSLIYRNVSQELSKILSENIFRKDCSRFIEKVKPLNK
;
A
#
# COMPACT_ATOMS: atom_id res chain seq x y z
N MET A 1 -13.81 -14.87 -6.07
CA MET A 1 -15.04 -14.11 -6.43
C MET A 1 -15.46 -14.34 -7.89
N LYS A 2 -14.58 -14.06 -8.88
CA LYS A 2 -14.91 -14.26 -10.30
C LYS A 2 -15.36 -15.69 -10.59
N GLU A 3 -14.63 -16.69 -10.09
CA GLU A 3 -14.94 -18.12 -10.27
C GLU A 3 -16.31 -18.54 -9.73
N GLN A 4 -16.86 -17.79 -8.78
CA GLN A 4 -18.17 -18.08 -8.19
C GLN A 4 -19.30 -17.28 -8.85
N ALA A 5 -19.02 -16.09 -9.35
CA ALA A 5 -20.01 -15.17 -9.89
C ALA A 5 -20.29 -15.41 -11.39
N LEU A 6 -19.26 -15.65 -12.18
CA LEU A 6 -19.40 -15.77 -13.63
C LEU A 6 -20.27 -16.95 -14.06
N PRO A 7 -20.17 -18.16 -13.45
CA PRO A 7 -21.08 -19.27 -13.81
C PRO A 7 -22.55 -18.97 -13.52
N LYS A 8 -22.83 -18.01 -12.62
CA LYS A 8 -24.20 -17.59 -12.31
C LYS A 8 -24.67 -16.43 -13.19
N LYS A 9 -23.92 -16.10 -14.23
CA LYS A 9 -24.18 -15.00 -15.16
C LYS A 9 -24.29 -13.63 -14.47
N LEU A 10 -23.52 -13.45 -13.39
CA LEU A 10 -23.43 -12.15 -12.70
C LEU A 10 -22.37 -11.28 -13.36
N ILE A 11 -22.66 -9.99 -13.44
CA ILE A 11 -21.70 -9.00 -13.92
C ILE A 11 -20.75 -8.69 -12.75
N VAL A 12 -19.46 -8.83 -12.96
CA VAL A 12 -18.43 -8.54 -11.94
C VAL A 12 -17.64 -7.32 -12.38
N VAL A 13 -17.58 -6.31 -11.51
CA VAL A 13 -16.79 -5.11 -11.73
C VAL A 13 -15.62 -5.12 -10.74
N ASP A 14 -14.40 -5.19 -11.26
CA ASP A 14 -13.19 -5.18 -10.45
C ASP A 14 -12.75 -3.73 -10.24
N LEU A 15 -13.04 -3.19 -9.07
CA LEU A 15 -12.71 -1.80 -8.71
C LEU A 15 -11.28 -1.66 -8.17
N ASP A 16 -10.67 -2.75 -7.74
CA ASP A 16 -9.32 -2.72 -7.15
C ASP A 16 -8.22 -2.67 -8.22
N SER A 17 -8.57 -3.00 -9.44
CA SER A 17 -7.66 -2.89 -10.57
C SER A 17 -7.36 -1.43 -10.90
N ASN A 18 -6.12 -1.14 -11.29
CA ASN A 18 -5.73 0.18 -11.80
C ASN A 18 -6.56 0.60 -13.02
N SER A 19 -7.06 -0.39 -13.77
CA SER A 19 -7.96 -0.17 -14.90
C SER A 19 -9.21 -1.03 -14.68
N PRO A 20 -10.21 -0.51 -13.97
CA PRO A 20 -11.42 -1.28 -13.66
C PRO A 20 -12.08 -1.85 -14.92
N CYS A 21 -12.33 -3.15 -14.91
CA CYS A 21 -12.94 -3.87 -16.03
C CYS A 21 -14.25 -4.53 -15.57
N ILE A 22 -15.13 -4.76 -16.54
CA ILE A 22 -16.36 -5.52 -16.32
C ILE A 22 -16.12 -6.94 -16.85
N TYR A 23 -16.41 -7.93 -16.04
CA TYR A 23 -16.37 -9.34 -16.40
C TYR A 23 -17.79 -9.86 -16.48
N TYR A 24 -18.15 -10.42 -17.64
CA TYR A 24 -19.47 -11.03 -17.84
C TYR A 24 -19.28 -12.26 -18.73
N GLU A 25 -19.79 -13.37 -18.25
CA GLU A 25 -19.57 -14.69 -18.88
C GLU A 25 -18.07 -14.93 -19.10
N ASN A 26 -17.61 -15.13 -20.30
CA ASN A 26 -16.20 -15.39 -20.59
C ASN A 26 -15.49 -14.21 -21.25
N GLU A 27 -16.09 -13.01 -21.16
CA GLU A 27 -15.57 -11.81 -21.81
C GLU A 27 -15.18 -10.74 -20.79
N ILE A 28 -14.26 -9.87 -21.20
CA ILE A 28 -13.80 -8.73 -20.41
C ILE A 28 -14.11 -7.46 -21.21
N PHE A 29 -14.68 -6.48 -20.53
CA PHE A 29 -15.11 -5.23 -21.16
C PHE A 29 -14.54 -4.02 -20.43
N GLU A 30 -14.36 -2.91 -21.15
CA GLU A 30 -14.00 -1.64 -20.53
C GLU A 30 -15.19 -1.13 -19.71
N SER A 31 -14.91 -0.68 -18.48
CA SER A 31 -15.98 -0.26 -17.58
C SER A 31 -16.37 1.23 -17.72
N GLY A 32 -15.51 2.06 -18.28
CA GLY A 32 -15.69 3.50 -18.24
C GLY A 32 -15.53 4.12 -16.85
N ILE A 33 -15.20 3.31 -15.86
CA ILE A 33 -14.94 3.77 -14.48
C ILE A 33 -13.53 4.41 -14.44
N PRO A 34 -13.37 5.55 -13.77
CA PRO A 34 -12.06 6.20 -13.72
C PRO A 34 -10.98 5.29 -13.14
N LYS A 35 -9.80 5.34 -13.74
CA LYS A 35 -8.62 4.61 -13.25
C LYS A 35 -8.22 5.13 -11.87
N GLY A 36 -7.75 4.22 -11.04
CA GLY A 36 -7.29 4.56 -9.70
C GLY A 36 -8.38 5.06 -8.77
N LEU A 37 -9.63 4.61 -8.97
CA LEU A 37 -10.78 5.05 -8.19
C LEU A 37 -10.56 4.91 -6.68
N LEU A 38 -9.84 3.86 -6.27
CA LEU A 38 -9.61 3.56 -4.87
C LEU A 38 -8.29 4.14 -4.34
N TYR A 39 -7.73 5.18 -4.99
CA TYR A 39 -6.46 5.79 -4.56
C TYR A 39 -6.45 6.23 -3.08
N LYS A 40 -7.62 6.62 -2.55
CA LYS A 40 -7.75 6.98 -1.13
C LYS A 40 -7.50 5.78 -0.21
N ASN A 41 -7.91 4.58 -0.63
CA ASN A 41 -7.62 3.37 0.14
C ASN A 41 -6.10 3.16 0.27
N SER A 42 -5.37 3.31 -0.84
CA SER A 42 -3.91 3.20 -0.84
C SER A 42 -3.25 4.29 0.03
N PHE A 43 -3.77 5.53 -0.03
CA PHE A 43 -3.28 6.60 0.84
C PHE A 43 -3.48 6.24 2.31
N TYR A 44 -4.68 5.76 2.66
CA TYR A 44 -4.97 5.38 4.04
C TYR A 44 -4.21 4.12 4.48
N ALA A 45 -3.78 3.27 3.55
CA ALA A 45 -2.91 2.13 3.89
C ALA A 45 -1.58 2.63 4.49
N GLY A 46 -0.94 3.57 3.82
CA GLY A 46 0.28 4.18 4.36
C GLY A 46 0.05 4.96 5.64
N TYR A 47 -1.03 5.76 5.67
CA TYR A 47 -1.34 6.62 6.83
C TYR A 47 -1.61 5.78 8.09
N ALA A 48 -2.51 4.81 8.00
CA ALA A 48 -2.92 4.00 9.15
C ALA A 48 -1.81 3.03 9.58
N GLY A 49 -1.11 2.43 8.61
CA GLY A 49 -0.03 1.50 8.91
C GLY A 49 1.10 2.15 9.69
N VAL A 50 1.49 3.37 9.31
CA VAL A 50 2.52 4.12 10.04
C VAL A 50 2.04 4.51 11.44
N LEU A 51 0.79 4.97 11.55
CA LEU A 51 0.22 5.35 12.85
C LEU A 51 0.18 4.16 13.80
N ASP A 52 -0.28 3.02 13.31
CA ASP A 52 -0.37 1.79 14.11
C ASP A 52 1.03 1.26 14.45
N ALA A 53 1.90 1.21 13.51
CA ALA A 53 3.28 0.74 13.74
C ALA A 53 4.00 1.52 14.84
N UNK A 54 3.90 2.77 14.84
CA UNK A 54 4.38 3.47 15.66
C UNK A 54 3.91 3.21 16.87
N LEU A 55 2.52 3.03 17.26
CA LEU A 55 1.87 2.68 18.53
C LEU A 55 2.26 1.28 19.04
N GLN A 56 2.24 0.32 18.15
CA GLN A 56 2.57 -1.08 18.49
C GLN A 56 4.05 -1.26 18.87
N TYR A 57 4.92 -0.47 18.25
CA TYR A 57 6.34 -0.47 18.61
C TYR A 57 6.60 0.27 19.95
N GLY A 58 5.59 1.01 20.43
CA GLY A 58 5.70 1.75 21.69
C GLY A 58 6.60 2.97 21.57
N PHE A 59 6.65 3.62 20.40
CA PHE A 59 7.59 4.69 20.12
C PHE A 59 6.93 5.82 19.34
N ILE A 60 7.17 7.06 19.78
CA ILE A 60 6.75 8.26 19.05
C ILE A 60 8.00 8.93 18.49
N PRO A 61 8.13 9.08 17.16
CA PRO A 61 9.30 9.74 16.58
C PRO A 61 9.45 11.19 17.05
N THR A 62 10.68 11.64 17.11
CA THR A 62 11.06 13.03 17.44
C THR A 62 11.86 13.61 16.28
N GLU A 63 12.26 14.87 16.39
CA GLU A 63 13.11 15.53 15.39
C GLU A 63 14.48 14.88 15.25
N GLU A 64 14.91 14.09 16.22
CA GLU A 64 16.17 13.34 16.13
C GLU A 64 16.03 12.01 15.37
N THR A 65 14.79 11.49 15.27
CA THR A 65 14.50 10.22 14.60
C THR A 65 14.70 10.36 13.09
N LYS A 66 15.62 9.62 12.52
CA LYS A 66 15.90 9.65 11.07
C LYS A 66 14.98 8.66 10.36
N ILE A 67 14.16 9.17 9.45
CA ILE A 67 13.10 8.40 8.80
C ILE A 67 13.32 8.39 7.29
N ALA A 68 13.32 7.19 6.71
CA ALA A 68 13.30 7.01 5.25
C ALA A 68 11.92 6.54 4.83
N ILE A 69 11.38 7.12 3.77
CA ILE A 69 10.16 6.62 3.11
C ILE A 69 10.53 6.22 1.69
N LEU A 70 10.27 4.97 1.34
CA LEU A 70 10.52 4.43 0.01
C LEU A 70 9.24 4.55 -0.81
N GLY A 71 9.32 5.30 -1.92
CA GLY A 71 8.20 5.50 -2.82
C GLY A 71 7.70 6.94 -2.89
N SER A 72 6.87 7.20 -3.88
CA SER A 72 6.20 8.50 -4.09
C SER A 72 4.71 8.35 -4.43
N GLY A 73 4.21 7.11 -4.43
CA GLY A 73 2.81 6.77 -4.69
C GLY A 73 1.90 7.08 -3.51
N ASN A 74 0.63 6.71 -3.65
CA ASN A 74 -0.40 7.03 -2.65
C ASN A 74 -0.06 6.48 -1.25
N VAL A 75 0.48 5.27 -1.19
CA VAL A 75 0.89 4.64 0.08
C VAL A 75 1.99 5.49 0.75
N ALA A 76 3.04 5.84 0.00
CA ALA A 76 4.15 6.65 0.52
C ALA A 76 3.68 8.05 0.95
N GLN A 77 2.74 8.66 0.21
CA GLN A 77 2.17 9.96 0.56
C GLN A 77 1.33 9.88 1.85
N GLY A 78 0.58 8.79 2.01
CA GLY A 78 -0.15 8.52 3.26
C GLY A 78 0.79 8.36 4.44
N ALA A 79 1.85 7.57 4.26
CA ALA A 79 2.90 7.38 5.26
C ALA A 79 3.54 8.72 5.67
N PHE A 80 3.92 9.53 4.67
CA PHE A 80 4.47 10.87 4.91
C PHE A 80 3.49 11.75 5.69
N SER A 81 2.22 11.78 5.28
CA SER A 81 1.19 12.57 5.94
C SER A 81 0.97 12.18 7.41
N SER A 82 1.17 10.90 7.72
CA SER A 82 1.07 10.41 9.10
C SER A 82 2.30 10.81 9.92
N ILE A 83 3.49 10.46 9.45
CA ILE A 83 4.74 10.58 10.22
C ILE A 83 5.20 12.05 10.36
N SER A 84 4.90 12.91 9.39
CA SER A 84 5.30 14.33 9.41
C SER A 84 4.63 15.15 10.53
N LYS A 85 3.66 14.58 11.20
CA LYS A 85 3.05 15.18 12.39
C LYS A 85 3.94 15.10 13.63
N TYR A 86 4.93 14.23 13.60
CA TYR A 86 5.80 13.93 14.74
C TYR A 86 7.25 14.34 14.51
N SER A 87 7.70 14.33 13.27
CA SER A 87 9.09 14.66 12.93
C SER A 87 9.17 15.30 11.55
N SER A 88 10.11 16.22 11.37
CA SER A 88 10.46 16.76 10.06
C SER A 88 11.69 16.08 9.47
N ASN A 89 12.39 15.22 10.23
CA ASN A 89 13.62 14.53 9.80
C ASN A 89 13.30 13.32 8.92
N ILE A 90 12.59 13.59 7.82
CA ILE A 90 12.06 12.58 6.89
C ILE A 90 12.70 12.78 5.52
N ARG A 91 13.14 11.71 4.91
CA ARG A 91 13.60 11.73 3.53
C ARG A 91 12.84 10.70 2.71
N MET A 92 12.23 11.17 1.61
CA MET A 92 11.52 10.30 0.67
C MET A 92 12.47 9.91 -0.46
N TYR A 93 12.42 8.62 -0.82
CA TYR A 93 13.25 8.06 -1.89
C TYR A 93 12.36 7.43 -2.94
N TYR A 94 12.59 7.75 -4.18
CA TYR A 94 11.87 7.22 -5.33
C TYR A 94 12.88 6.79 -6.39
N ARG A 95 12.41 6.27 -7.49
CA ARG A 95 13.26 5.61 -8.50
C ARG A 95 14.59 6.35 -8.78
N LYS A 96 14.54 7.67 -8.96
CA LYS A 96 15.74 8.48 -9.30
C LYS A 96 16.70 8.68 -8.12
N THR A 97 16.25 8.50 -6.90
CA THR A 97 17.07 8.75 -5.70
C THR A 97 17.34 7.48 -4.89
N MET A 98 16.97 6.32 -5.43
CA MET A 98 17.14 5.06 -4.71
C MET A 98 18.63 4.72 -4.47
N SER A 99 19.52 5.11 -5.38
CA SER A 99 20.98 4.96 -5.17
C SER A 99 21.44 5.70 -3.91
N ILE A 100 20.87 6.90 -3.67
CA ILE A 100 21.21 7.67 -2.46
C ILE A 100 20.72 6.95 -1.19
N PHE A 101 19.56 6.32 -1.25
CA PHE A 101 19.07 5.48 -0.14
C PHE A 101 20.05 4.33 0.11
N LYS A 102 20.47 3.64 -0.95
CA LYS A 102 21.42 2.51 -0.85
C LYS A 102 22.76 2.91 -0.19
N GLU A 103 23.20 4.14 -0.38
CA GLU A 103 24.43 4.65 0.25
C GLU A 103 24.22 5.02 1.73
N ASN A 104 22.96 5.21 2.16
CA ASN A 104 22.66 5.84 3.45
C ASN A 104 21.71 5.03 4.34
N TYR A 105 21.21 3.88 3.90
CA TYR A 105 20.12 3.15 4.57
C TYR A 105 20.44 2.79 6.04
N THR A 106 21.69 2.58 6.37
CA THR A 106 22.12 2.23 7.74
C THR A 106 21.96 3.38 8.73
N LYS A 107 21.71 4.61 8.25
CA LYS A 107 21.56 5.80 9.11
C LYS A 107 20.18 5.94 9.72
N TYR A 108 19.18 5.25 9.16
CA TYR A 108 17.77 5.44 9.52
C TYR A 108 17.38 4.63 10.74
N ASP A 109 16.53 5.22 11.55
CA ASP A 109 15.92 4.59 12.71
C ASP A 109 14.58 3.92 12.31
N ILE A 110 13.90 4.54 11.32
CA ILE A 110 12.66 4.00 10.76
C ILE A 110 12.78 3.98 9.23
N ILE A 111 12.43 2.85 8.62
CA ILE A 111 12.36 2.70 7.15
C ILE A 111 10.93 2.29 6.83
N ILE A 112 10.23 3.10 6.01
CA ILE A 112 8.85 2.87 5.63
C ILE A 112 8.82 2.50 4.14
N ASN A 113 8.30 1.32 3.81
CA ASN A 113 8.16 0.88 2.43
C ASN A 113 6.75 1.15 1.91
N GLY A 114 6.64 1.97 0.87
CA GLY A 114 5.42 2.21 0.10
C GLY A 114 5.59 1.89 -1.38
N ILE A 115 6.55 1.02 -1.71
CA ILE A 115 6.82 0.55 -3.09
C ILE A 115 6.49 -0.93 -3.19
N GLU A 116 5.79 -1.29 -4.24
CA GLU A 116 5.61 -2.67 -4.67
C GLU A 116 6.47 -2.88 -5.91
N ILE A 117 7.30 -3.91 -5.93
CA ILE A 117 8.16 -4.26 -7.07
C ILE A 117 7.62 -5.51 -7.77
N GLY A 118 8.09 -5.76 -8.97
CA GLY A 118 7.79 -7.00 -9.68
C GLY A 118 8.46 -8.19 -9.01
N LYS A 119 7.89 -9.38 -9.19
CA LYS A 119 8.43 -10.62 -8.59
C LYS A 119 9.85 -10.94 -9.05
N ASP A 120 10.21 -10.47 -10.24
CA ASP A 120 11.54 -10.73 -10.82
C ASP A 120 12.52 -9.56 -10.62
N ASP A 121 12.08 -8.50 -9.92
CA ASP A 121 12.94 -7.34 -9.63
C ASP A 121 13.81 -7.62 -8.40
N ASP A 122 15.01 -7.04 -8.36
CA ASP A 122 15.88 -7.11 -7.18
C ASP A 122 15.26 -6.34 -6.00
N PRO A 123 15.35 -6.87 -4.78
CA PRO A 123 14.80 -6.17 -3.61
C PRO A 123 15.50 -4.84 -3.35
N ILE A 124 14.72 -3.87 -2.86
CA ILE A 124 15.25 -2.57 -2.48
C ILE A 124 16.05 -2.68 -1.18
N LEU A 125 15.71 -3.61 -0.30
CA LEU A 125 16.46 -3.85 0.93
C LEU A 125 16.64 -5.37 1.10
N SER A 126 17.82 -5.85 0.67
CA SER A 126 18.14 -7.28 0.70
C SER A 126 18.39 -7.79 2.13
N LEU A 127 18.33 -9.11 2.32
CA LEU A 127 18.64 -9.75 3.61
C LEU A 127 20.04 -9.38 4.11
N SER A 128 21.02 -9.28 3.20
CA SER A 128 22.38 -8.91 3.56
C SER A 128 22.48 -7.47 4.03
N GLU A 129 21.74 -6.56 3.39
CA GLU A 129 21.68 -5.15 3.79
C GLU A 129 20.95 -4.99 5.13
N GLN A 130 19.89 -5.75 5.36
CA GLN A 130 19.15 -5.71 6.63
C GLN A 130 20.05 -6.05 7.82
N LYS A 131 21.00 -6.96 7.65
CA LYS A 131 21.98 -7.30 8.71
C LYS A 131 22.80 -6.09 9.14
N SER A 132 23.04 -5.15 8.22
CA SER A 132 23.86 -3.94 8.47
C SER A 132 23.07 -2.80 9.14
N LEU A 133 21.74 -2.94 9.25
CA LEU A 133 20.93 -1.94 9.94
C LEU A 133 21.23 -1.90 11.43
N LYS A 134 21.02 -0.74 12.05
CA LYS A 134 21.16 -0.58 13.51
C LYS A 134 20.18 -1.51 14.24
N LYS A 135 20.59 -2.00 15.38
CA LYS A 135 19.65 -2.64 16.32
C LYS A 135 18.62 -1.60 16.76
N GLY A 136 17.37 -2.01 16.83
CA GLY A 136 16.25 -1.11 17.11
C GLY A 136 15.64 -0.46 15.89
N THR A 137 16.20 -0.65 14.68
CA THR A 137 15.56 -0.12 13.46
C THR A 137 14.17 -0.74 13.29
N LEU A 138 13.16 0.13 13.07
CA LEU A 138 11.79 -0.29 12.76
C LEU A 138 11.57 -0.23 11.24
N ILE A 139 11.20 -1.34 10.66
CA ILE A 139 10.85 -1.44 9.23
C ILE A 139 9.34 -1.59 9.15
N ILE A 140 8.70 -0.65 8.45
CA ILE A 140 7.24 -0.61 8.26
C ILE A 140 6.96 -0.88 6.79
N ASP A 141 6.49 -2.09 6.49
CA ASP A 141 6.20 -2.50 5.11
C ASP A 141 4.69 -2.46 4.87
N VAL A 142 4.24 -1.36 4.28
CA VAL A 142 2.81 -1.11 4.02
C VAL A 142 2.46 -1.20 2.52
N ALA A 143 3.35 -1.77 1.73
CA ALA A 143 3.17 -1.88 0.28
C ALA A 143 2.36 -3.12 -0.16
N ALA A 144 2.06 -4.04 0.77
CA ALA A 144 1.29 -5.27 0.52
C ALA A 144 2.00 -6.28 -0.39
N ASP A 145 3.35 -6.21 -0.48
CA ASP A 145 4.14 -7.18 -1.24
C ASP A 145 5.22 -7.86 -0.37
N ALA A 146 4.82 -8.28 0.81
CA ALA A 146 5.73 -8.88 1.80
C ALA A 146 6.70 -9.90 1.15
N GLY A 147 7.98 -9.74 1.48
CA GLY A 147 9.04 -10.62 1.03
C GLY A 147 9.76 -10.16 -0.23
N ASN A 148 9.21 -9.21 -0.97
CA ASN A 148 9.79 -8.76 -2.25
C ASN A 148 10.61 -7.49 -2.09
N THR A 149 9.97 -6.33 -1.92
CA THR A 149 10.69 -5.04 -1.81
C THR A 149 11.65 -5.03 -0.63
N ILE A 150 11.17 -5.51 0.53
CA ILE A 150 12.01 -5.78 1.71
C ILE A 150 12.16 -7.29 1.78
N GLU A 151 13.29 -7.78 1.34
CA GLU A 151 13.52 -9.21 1.16
C GLU A 151 13.26 -10.02 2.43
N GLY A 152 12.50 -11.09 2.30
CA GLY A 152 12.28 -12.05 3.38
C GLY A 152 11.29 -11.63 4.45
N THR A 153 10.62 -10.48 4.29
CA THR A 153 9.53 -10.12 5.22
C THR A 153 8.33 -11.06 5.01
N HIS A 154 7.51 -11.18 6.03
CA HIS A 154 6.28 -11.96 5.96
C HIS A 154 5.14 -11.18 6.61
N PHE A 155 3.91 -11.42 6.17
CA PHE A 155 2.75 -10.72 6.72
C PHE A 155 2.58 -11.04 8.21
N THR A 156 2.34 -10.00 8.97
CA THR A 156 1.93 -10.05 10.36
C THR A 156 0.41 -9.87 10.45
N SER A 157 -0.13 -9.81 11.65
CA SER A 157 -1.58 -9.62 11.86
C SER A 157 -1.83 -8.42 12.77
N MET A 158 -3.08 -8.01 12.87
CA MET A 158 -3.47 -6.91 13.77
C MET A 158 -3.32 -7.30 15.25
N ASP A 159 -3.40 -8.61 15.55
CA ASP A 159 -3.25 -9.11 16.92
C ASP A 159 -1.79 -9.35 17.30
N ASP A 160 -0.91 -9.53 16.31
CA ASP A 160 0.53 -9.73 16.50
C ASP A 160 1.24 -8.96 15.38
N PRO A 161 1.31 -7.62 15.49
CA PRO A 161 1.66 -6.75 14.35
C PRO A 161 3.15 -6.60 14.08
N ILE A 162 4.01 -6.92 15.05
CA ILE A 162 5.46 -6.70 14.93
C ILE A 162 6.21 -7.98 15.32
N TYR A 163 7.16 -8.37 14.48
CA TYR A 163 8.14 -9.40 14.87
C TYR A 163 9.53 -8.80 14.93
N GLU A 164 10.40 -9.46 15.68
CA GLU A 164 11.81 -9.08 15.81
C GLU A 164 12.69 -10.10 15.09
N ASN A 165 13.67 -9.63 14.35
CA ASN A 165 14.69 -10.47 13.74
C ASN A 165 16.06 -9.76 13.79
N ASP A 166 17.02 -10.38 14.45
CA ASP A 166 18.41 -9.89 14.61
C ASP A 166 18.46 -8.43 15.14
N GLY A 167 17.58 -8.12 16.11
CA GLY A 167 17.53 -6.80 16.76
C GLY A 167 16.85 -5.71 15.94
N LYS A 168 16.21 -6.05 14.82
CA LYS A 168 15.39 -5.14 14.01
C LYS A 168 13.93 -5.56 14.13
N TYR A 169 13.01 -4.62 13.97
CA TYR A 169 11.59 -4.82 14.16
C TYR A 169 10.86 -4.61 12.85
N TYR A 170 9.90 -5.46 12.56
CA TYR A 170 9.20 -5.49 11.28
C TYR A 170 7.69 -5.45 11.51
N TYR A 171 7.06 -4.43 10.97
CA TYR A 171 5.61 -4.27 10.93
C TYR A 171 5.17 -4.52 9.48
N VAL A 172 4.37 -5.56 9.23
CA VAL A 172 3.96 -5.97 7.88
C VAL A 172 2.47 -6.35 7.88
N VAL A 173 1.64 -5.54 8.55
CA VAL A 173 0.20 -5.79 8.68
C VAL A 173 -0.51 -5.45 7.37
N PRO A 174 -1.23 -6.40 6.74
CA PRO A 174 -2.02 -6.10 5.55
C PRO A 174 -3.33 -5.40 5.93
N ASN A 175 -3.93 -4.70 4.95
CA ASN A 175 -5.25 -4.08 5.07
C ASN A 175 -5.35 -3.06 6.23
N THR A 176 -4.30 -2.31 6.47
CA THR A 176 -4.26 -1.28 7.52
C THR A 176 -5.35 -0.18 7.39
N PRO A 177 -5.95 0.12 6.20
CA PRO A 177 -7.10 1.04 6.15
C PRO A 177 -8.25 0.65 7.07
N SER A 178 -8.42 -0.64 7.37
CA SER A 178 -9.50 -1.10 8.26
C SER A 178 -9.33 -0.61 9.70
N LEU A 179 -8.12 -0.23 10.12
CA LEU A 179 -7.85 0.33 11.45
C LEU A 179 -8.53 1.70 11.65
N ILE A 180 -8.74 2.43 10.56
CA ILE A 180 -9.39 3.76 10.57
C ILE A 180 -10.63 3.74 9.67
N TYR A 181 -11.42 2.67 9.80
CA TYR A 181 -12.54 2.37 8.90
C TYR A 181 -13.55 3.51 8.75
N ARG A 182 -13.77 4.32 9.79
CA ARG A 182 -14.71 5.46 9.71
C ARG A 182 -14.29 6.47 8.63
N ASN A 183 -13.01 6.85 8.64
CA ASN A 183 -12.47 7.78 7.65
C ASN A 183 -12.50 7.15 6.25
N VAL A 184 -12.01 5.91 6.16
CA VAL A 184 -11.90 5.20 4.88
C VAL A 184 -13.28 4.98 4.27
N SER A 185 -14.25 4.48 5.05
CA SER A 185 -15.61 4.21 4.55
C SER A 185 -16.30 5.46 4.02
N GLN A 186 -16.15 6.58 4.73
CA GLN A 186 -16.74 7.86 4.30
C GLN A 186 -16.16 8.33 2.97
N GLU A 187 -14.83 8.28 2.83
CA GLU A 187 -14.16 8.70 1.59
C GLU A 187 -14.52 7.76 0.42
N LEU A 188 -14.46 6.45 0.65
CA LEU A 188 -14.78 5.48 -0.39
C LEU A 188 -16.27 5.55 -0.79
N SER A 189 -17.16 5.72 0.19
CA SER A 189 -18.60 5.85 -0.07
C SER A 189 -18.88 7.07 -0.96
N LYS A 190 -18.23 8.19 -0.68
CA LYS A 190 -18.36 9.41 -1.49
C LYS A 190 -17.88 9.16 -2.93
N ILE A 191 -16.68 8.59 -3.08
CA ILE A 191 -16.08 8.29 -4.39
C ILE A 191 -17.00 7.34 -5.19
N LEU A 192 -17.46 6.27 -4.56
CA LEU A 192 -18.32 5.28 -5.20
C LEU A 192 -19.68 5.89 -5.58
N SER A 193 -20.25 6.71 -4.69
CA SER A 193 -21.51 7.39 -4.95
C SER A 193 -21.42 8.32 -6.17
N GLU A 194 -20.37 9.15 -6.21
CA GLU A 194 -20.18 10.14 -7.29
C GLU A 194 -19.84 9.51 -8.64
N ASN A 195 -19.11 8.40 -8.63
CA ASN A 195 -18.57 7.82 -9.87
C ASN A 195 -19.34 6.59 -10.37
N ILE A 196 -20.12 5.94 -9.50
CA ILE A 196 -20.84 4.71 -9.84
C ILE A 196 -22.33 4.86 -9.55
N PHE A 197 -22.72 5.01 -8.28
CA PHE A 197 -24.13 4.87 -7.87
C PHE A 197 -25.04 6.01 -8.31
N ARG A 198 -24.51 7.22 -8.49
CA ARG A 198 -25.31 8.35 -9.01
C ARG A 198 -25.39 8.37 -10.54
N LYS A 199 -24.65 7.50 -11.21
CA LYS A 199 -24.68 7.38 -12.66
C LYS A 199 -25.65 6.25 -13.04
N ASP A 200 -26.25 6.40 -14.20
CA ASP A 200 -27.10 5.34 -14.73
C ASP A 200 -26.24 4.11 -15.02
N CYS A 201 -26.36 3.09 -14.19
CA CYS A 201 -25.56 1.87 -14.29
C CYS A 201 -25.81 1.10 -15.60
N SER A 202 -26.96 1.31 -16.24
CA SER A 202 -27.22 0.70 -17.55
C SER A 202 -26.20 1.17 -18.59
N ARG A 203 -25.72 2.40 -18.46
CA ARG A 203 -24.72 2.97 -19.37
C ARG A 203 -23.34 2.31 -19.25
N PHE A 204 -23.03 1.68 -18.12
CA PHE A 204 -21.79 0.90 -18.00
C PHE A 204 -21.85 -0.37 -18.86
N ILE A 205 -23.06 -0.87 -19.09
CA ILE A 205 -23.29 -2.09 -19.89
C ILE A 205 -23.40 -1.74 -21.38
N GLU A 206 -24.08 -0.63 -21.74
CA GLU A 206 -24.32 -0.23 -23.13
C GLU A 206 -23.05 0.25 -23.87
N LYS A 207 -22.08 0.77 -23.18
CA LYS A 207 -20.83 1.27 -23.78
C LYS A 207 -19.70 0.25 -23.79
N VAL A 208 -20.03 -0.99 -23.51
CA VAL A 208 -19.05 -2.04 -23.34
C VAL A 208 -18.57 -2.50 -24.71
N LYS A 209 -17.36 -2.11 -25.06
CA LYS A 209 -16.66 -2.69 -26.23
C LYS A 209 -15.79 -3.84 -25.72
N PRO A 210 -15.81 -4.99 -26.39
CA PRO A 210 -14.87 -6.05 -26.03
C PRO A 210 -13.45 -5.52 -26.08
N LEU A 211 -12.68 -5.82 -25.05
CA LEU A 211 -11.24 -5.55 -25.08
C LEU A 211 -10.65 -6.45 -26.17
N ASN A 212 -10.14 -5.86 -27.23
CA ASN A 212 -9.44 -6.60 -28.26
C ASN A 212 -8.28 -7.36 -27.60
N LYS A 213 -8.24 -8.68 -27.79
CA LYS A 213 -7.17 -9.54 -27.31
C LYS A 213 -5.84 -9.15 -27.90
#